data_7c99585cd1e30d623be67d453b6be7a9
#
_entry.id   7c99585cd1e30d623be67d453b6be7a9
#
_cell.length_a   1.000
_cell.length_b   1.000
_cell.length_c   1.000
_cell.angle_alpha   90.00
_cell.angle_beta   90.00
_cell.angle_gamma   90.00
#
_symmetry.space_group_name_H-M   'P 1'
#
loop_
_entity.id
_entity.type
_entity.pdbx_description
1 polymer ?
#
loop_
_entity_poly.entity_id
_entity_poly.type
_entity_poly.pdbx_seq_one_letter_code
_entity_poly.pdbx_strand_id
1 'polypeptide(L)'
;IYDWQLRKALFPIGHYQKGEVREIAEREHLINAKRKDSQGICFLGKINYNDYIRRYLGEAPGEVLELETGKLIGKHRGLWFHTIGQRHGLGFGGGPWYVVKKDVAANVLYVSKGFEPRTAYKKDFPIHDFHFLTLDPWGAPGTSARVRFKIRHTPEYHPATLERTSEGSFIVHADELIQGVAPGQFCVVYDEEHHRCYGSGEITV
;
A
#
# COMPACT_ATOMS: atom_id res chain seq x y z
N ILE A 1 -17.95 -1.20 -4.91
CA ILE A 1 -19.13 -0.49 -5.43
C ILE A 1 -19.48 -1.08 -6.79
N TYR A 2 -20.75 -1.40 -7.02
CA TYR A 2 -21.23 -1.95 -8.29
C TYR A 2 -21.78 -0.83 -9.18
N ASP A 3 -21.82 -1.07 -10.50
CA ASP A 3 -22.29 -0.11 -11.49
C ASP A 3 -23.71 0.41 -11.18
N TRP A 4 -24.63 -0.46 -10.76
CA TRP A 4 -25.99 -0.07 -10.38
C TRP A 4 -26.04 0.86 -9.13
N GLN A 5 -25.06 0.78 -8.23
CA GLN A 5 -24.92 1.69 -7.10
C GLN A 5 -24.37 3.03 -7.57
N LEU A 6 -23.35 2.98 -8.44
CA LEU A 6 -22.70 4.18 -8.99
C LEU A 6 -23.68 5.05 -9.78
N ARG A 7 -24.56 4.42 -10.56
CA ARG A 7 -25.62 5.12 -11.33
C ARG A 7 -26.58 5.93 -10.46
N LYS A 8 -26.68 5.63 -9.16
CA LYS A 8 -27.53 6.33 -8.18
C LYS A 8 -26.75 7.36 -7.36
N ALA A 9 -25.46 7.48 -7.56
CA ALA A 9 -24.59 8.38 -6.81
C ALA A 9 -24.34 9.67 -7.61
N LEU A 10 -24.27 10.79 -6.88
CA LEU A 10 -23.85 12.08 -7.41
C LEU A 10 -22.55 12.50 -6.73
N PHE A 11 -21.63 13.01 -7.52
CA PHE A 11 -20.34 13.52 -7.04
C PHE A 11 -20.16 15.00 -7.41
N PRO A 12 -20.96 15.91 -6.80
CA PRO A 12 -21.05 17.30 -7.25
C PRO A 12 -19.73 18.08 -7.11
N ILE A 13 -18.83 17.62 -6.25
CA ILE A 13 -17.50 18.22 -6.04
C ILE A 13 -16.35 17.35 -6.59
N GLY A 14 -16.66 16.29 -7.36
CA GLY A 14 -15.65 15.31 -7.80
C GLY A 14 -14.60 15.85 -8.75
N HIS A 15 -14.85 16.96 -9.43
CA HIS A 15 -13.94 17.61 -10.35
C HIS A 15 -13.07 18.70 -9.71
N TYR A 16 -13.34 19.06 -8.45
CA TYR A 16 -12.57 20.06 -7.72
C TYR A 16 -11.42 19.44 -6.92
N GLN A 17 -10.32 20.16 -6.84
CA GLN A 17 -9.27 19.83 -5.89
C GLN A 17 -9.68 20.25 -4.48
N LYS A 18 -9.11 19.61 -3.45
CA LYS A 18 -9.48 19.86 -2.06
C LYS A 18 -9.32 21.32 -1.61
N GLY A 19 -8.31 22.01 -2.13
CA GLY A 19 -8.11 23.45 -1.91
C GLY A 19 -9.32 24.27 -2.39
N GLU A 20 -9.72 24.02 -3.63
CA GLU A 20 -10.87 24.69 -4.26
C GLU A 20 -12.17 24.42 -3.50
N VAL A 21 -12.39 23.17 -3.04
CA VAL A 21 -13.55 22.81 -2.20
C VAL A 21 -13.56 23.62 -0.90
N ARG A 22 -12.40 23.84 -0.28
CA ARG A 22 -12.30 24.68 0.93
C ARG A 22 -12.56 26.15 0.66
N GLU A 23 -12.05 26.69 -0.44
CA GLU A 23 -12.31 28.07 -0.86
C GLU A 23 -13.80 28.28 -1.12
N ILE A 24 -14.46 27.33 -1.79
CA ILE A 24 -15.91 27.35 -1.98
C ILE A 24 -16.63 27.35 -0.63
N ALA A 25 -16.23 26.44 0.28
CA ALA A 25 -16.84 26.33 1.60
C ALA A 25 -16.68 27.62 2.44
N GLU A 26 -15.54 28.30 2.34
CA GLU A 26 -15.31 29.59 3.01
C GLU A 26 -16.15 30.71 2.39
N ARG A 27 -16.21 30.78 1.07
CA ARG A 27 -17.04 31.76 0.34
C ARG A 27 -18.53 31.62 0.66
N GLU A 28 -19.00 30.38 0.77
CA GLU A 28 -20.39 30.07 1.12
C GLU A 28 -20.64 30.09 2.64
N HIS A 29 -19.67 30.53 3.45
CA HIS A 29 -19.74 30.65 4.92
C HIS A 29 -20.14 29.35 5.64
N LEU A 30 -19.70 28.19 5.12
CA LEU A 30 -20.00 26.91 5.74
C LEU A 30 -19.25 26.77 7.07
N ILE A 31 -19.96 26.37 8.13
CA ILE A 31 -19.43 26.25 9.50
C ILE A 31 -18.19 25.32 9.58
N ASN A 32 -18.13 24.33 8.69
CA ASN A 32 -17.07 23.33 8.65
C ASN A 32 -15.91 23.64 7.66
N ALA A 33 -15.92 24.82 7.02
CA ALA A 33 -14.91 25.20 6.04
C ALA A 33 -13.46 25.04 6.56
N LYS A 34 -13.22 25.42 7.82
CA LYS A 34 -11.88 25.35 8.49
C LYS A 34 -11.68 24.08 9.31
N ARG A 35 -12.58 23.11 9.21
CA ARG A 35 -12.43 21.85 9.95
C ARG A 35 -11.19 21.11 9.47
N LYS A 36 -10.33 20.70 10.42
CA LYS A 36 -9.16 19.86 10.13
C LYS A 36 -9.61 18.50 9.61
N ASP A 37 -8.82 17.94 8.71
CA ASP A 37 -9.04 16.59 8.22
C ASP A 37 -9.01 15.58 9.36
N SER A 38 -9.91 14.60 9.29
CA SER A 38 -9.89 13.49 10.23
C SER A 38 -8.61 12.69 10.01
N GLN A 39 -7.78 12.63 11.05
CA GLN A 39 -6.59 11.78 11.10
C GLN A 39 -6.96 10.53 11.93
N GLY A 40 -6.99 9.37 11.31
CA GLY A 40 -7.28 8.13 12.01
C GLY A 40 -8.16 7.15 11.22
N ILE A 41 -8.42 6.00 11.82
CA ILE A 41 -9.29 4.96 11.25
C ILE A 41 -10.74 5.40 11.47
N CYS A 42 -11.52 5.48 10.37
CA CYS A 42 -12.85 6.14 10.32
C CYS A 42 -13.85 5.71 11.40
N PHE A 43 -13.82 4.46 11.86
CA PHE A 43 -14.74 3.93 12.85
C PHE A 43 -14.18 3.83 14.28
N LEU A 44 -12.86 3.96 14.42
CA LEU A 44 -12.17 3.75 15.68
C LEU A 44 -11.69 5.06 16.33
N GLY A 45 -11.83 6.20 15.64
CA GLY A 45 -11.40 7.50 16.12
C GLY A 45 -9.88 7.64 16.21
N LYS A 46 -9.40 8.47 17.14
CA LYS A 46 -7.97 8.61 17.42
C LYS A 46 -7.49 7.44 18.28
N ILE A 47 -7.03 6.38 17.65
CA ILE A 47 -6.43 5.23 18.34
C ILE A 47 -4.93 5.31 18.20
N ASN A 48 -4.22 5.04 19.29
CA ASN A 48 -2.81 4.69 19.20
C ASN A 48 -2.71 3.29 18.56
N TYR A 49 -2.27 3.24 17.30
CA TYR A 49 -2.18 2.00 16.52
C TYR A 49 -1.36 0.92 17.26
N ASN A 50 -0.25 1.30 17.89
CA ASN A 50 0.60 0.35 18.61
C ASN A 50 -0.11 -0.23 19.83
N ASP A 51 -0.88 0.57 20.57
CA ASP A 51 -1.63 0.09 21.74
C ASP A 51 -2.79 -0.81 21.31
N TYR A 52 -3.44 -0.48 20.18
CA TYR A 52 -4.47 -1.33 19.61
C TYR A 52 -3.91 -2.70 19.21
N ILE A 53 -2.84 -2.72 18.41
CA ILE A 53 -2.17 -3.95 17.99
C ILE A 53 -1.71 -4.78 19.20
N ARG A 54 -1.09 -4.12 20.18
CA ARG A 54 -0.63 -4.80 21.41
C ARG A 54 -1.78 -5.49 22.15
N ARG A 55 -2.95 -4.85 22.20
CA ARG A 55 -4.14 -5.40 22.88
C ARG A 55 -4.63 -6.70 22.24
N TYR A 56 -4.57 -6.82 20.90
CA TYR A 56 -5.12 -7.96 20.17
C TYR A 56 -4.09 -9.03 19.83
N LEU A 57 -2.85 -8.64 19.51
CA LEU A 57 -1.78 -9.55 19.09
C LEU A 57 -0.71 -9.74 20.17
N GLY A 58 -0.75 -8.97 21.25
CA GLY A 58 0.27 -8.99 22.29
C GLY A 58 1.63 -8.48 21.83
N GLU A 59 2.66 -8.89 22.53
CA GLU A 59 4.07 -8.64 22.17
C GLU A 59 4.78 -9.98 21.98
N ALA A 60 5.61 -10.08 20.95
CA ALA A 60 6.53 -11.19 20.70
C ALA A 60 7.92 -10.62 20.37
N PRO A 61 8.72 -10.33 21.42
CA PRO A 61 10.05 -9.75 21.23
C PRO A 61 10.96 -10.66 20.41
N GLY A 62 11.72 -10.07 19.50
CA GLY A 62 12.70 -10.75 18.68
C GLY A 62 13.88 -9.86 18.34
N GLU A 63 14.83 -10.38 17.57
CA GLU A 63 16.03 -9.69 17.20
C GLU A 63 15.85 -8.81 15.97
N VAL A 64 16.60 -7.71 15.92
CA VAL A 64 16.75 -6.86 14.76
C VAL A 64 18.17 -6.96 14.25
N LEU A 65 18.33 -7.47 13.04
CA LEU A 65 19.63 -7.69 12.41
C LEU A 65 19.82 -6.76 11.21
N GLU A 66 21.05 -6.30 11.02
CA GLU A 66 21.45 -5.65 9.78
C GLU A 66 21.52 -6.69 8.66
N LEU A 67 20.82 -6.44 7.54
CA LEU A 67 20.70 -7.42 6.47
C LEU A 67 22.06 -7.78 5.84
N GLU A 68 22.91 -6.79 5.66
CA GLU A 68 24.19 -6.91 4.94
C GLU A 68 25.25 -7.64 5.74
N THR A 69 25.26 -7.46 7.06
CA THR A 69 26.34 -7.95 7.94
C THR A 69 25.88 -9.03 8.92
N GLY A 70 24.57 -9.20 9.10
CA GLY A 70 24.01 -10.05 10.16
C GLY A 70 24.22 -9.48 11.58
N LYS A 71 24.73 -8.27 11.72
CA LYS A 71 25.00 -7.65 13.03
C LYS A 71 23.69 -7.37 13.77
N LEU A 72 23.68 -7.71 15.06
CA LEU A 72 22.59 -7.36 15.95
C LEU A 72 22.53 -5.84 16.16
N ILE A 73 21.41 -5.24 15.78
CA ILE A 73 21.14 -3.79 15.94
C ILE A 73 20.32 -3.51 17.19
N GLY A 74 19.41 -4.44 17.56
CA GLY A 74 18.54 -4.26 18.70
C GLY A 74 17.49 -5.35 18.80
N LYS A 75 16.38 -5.02 19.49
CA LYS A 75 15.22 -5.91 19.63
C LYS A 75 13.96 -5.20 19.21
N HIS A 76 13.03 -5.93 18.58
CA HIS A 76 11.69 -5.46 18.31
C HIS A 76 10.70 -6.07 19.33
N ARG A 77 9.48 -5.49 19.42
CA ARG A 77 8.42 -5.97 20.33
C ARG A 77 7.46 -6.97 19.66
N GLY A 78 7.55 -7.12 18.36
CA GLY A 78 6.73 -7.99 17.51
C GLY A 78 6.83 -7.54 16.06
N LEU A 79 6.87 -8.46 15.11
CA LEU A 79 7.01 -8.17 13.68
C LEU A 79 5.83 -7.37 13.12
N TRP A 80 4.65 -7.49 13.74
CA TRP A 80 3.43 -6.77 13.33
C TRP A 80 3.46 -5.27 13.65
N PHE A 81 4.35 -4.79 14.53
CA PHE A 81 4.55 -3.35 14.77
C PHE A 81 5.38 -2.67 13.68
N HIS A 82 5.92 -3.43 12.73
CA HIS A 82 6.82 -2.93 11.71
C HIS A 82 6.26 -3.21 10.31
N THR A 83 6.57 -2.31 9.38
CA THR A 83 6.19 -2.43 7.96
C THR A 83 7.44 -2.37 7.10
N ILE A 84 7.51 -3.19 6.04
CA ILE A 84 8.61 -3.12 5.07
C ILE A 84 8.64 -1.73 4.45
N GLY A 85 9.84 -1.12 4.37
CA GLY A 85 10.05 0.26 3.98
C GLY A 85 9.88 1.28 5.11
N GLN A 86 9.55 0.86 6.34
CA GLN A 86 9.45 1.75 7.48
C GLN A 86 10.82 2.32 7.86
N ARG A 87 10.90 3.65 7.99
CA ARG A 87 12.08 4.39 8.45
C ARG A 87 11.90 4.97 9.85
N HIS A 88 10.69 5.48 10.12
CA HIS A 88 10.40 6.21 11.37
C HIS A 88 9.94 5.27 12.49
N GLY A 89 10.22 5.65 13.74
CA GLY A 89 9.75 4.93 14.92
C GLY A 89 10.49 3.63 15.23
N LEU A 90 11.64 3.37 14.60
CA LEU A 90 12.44 2.18 14.87
C LEU A 90 13.25 2.27 16.18
N GLY A 91 13.67 3.48 16.56
CA GLY A 91 14.37 3.74 17.84
C GLY A 91 15.80 3.20 17.92
N PHE A 92 16.40 2.76 16.82
CA PHE A 92 17.77 2.23 16.79
C PHE A 92 18.79 3.33 16.51
N GLY A 93 19.87 3.35 17.30
CA GLY A 93 20.99 4.27 17.07
C GLY A 93 21.79 3.95 15.80
N GLY A 94 22.58 4.93 15.33
CA GLY A 94 23.49 4.73 14.20
C GLY A 94 22.87 4.67 12.81
N GLY A 95 21.54 4.99 12.66
CA GLY A 95 20.82 5.01 11.39
C GLY A 95 21.15 6.17 10.46
N PRO A 96 20.34 6.39 9.40
CA PRO A 96 18.95 5.94 9.29
C PRO A 96 18.82 4.45 8.92
N TRP A 97 17.89 3.77 9.57
CA TRP A 97 17.55 2.38 9.33
C TRP A 97 16.23 2.24 8.57
N TYR A 98 16.13 1.24 7.69
CA TYR A 98 14.93 0.88 6.96
C TYR A 98 14.60 -0.58 7.19
N VAL A 99 13.35 -0.90 7.46
CA VAL A 99 12.88 -2.29 7.52
C VAL A 99 12.86 -2.86 6.11
N VAL A 100 13.58 -3.94 5.89
CA VAL A 100 13.75 -4.52 4.53
C VAL A 100 13.20 -5.94 4.41
N LYS A 101 13.15 -6.71 5.51
CA LYS A 101 12.64 -8.07 5.52
C LYS A 101 12.11 -8.44 6.90
N LYS A 102 11.12 -9.32 6.93
CA LYS A 102 10.62 -9.98 8.15
C LYS A 102 10.79 -11.49 7.97
N ASP A 103 11.43 -12.13 8.92
CA ASP A 103 11.46 -13.59 9.01
C ASP A 103 10.50 -13.99 10.13
N VAL A 104 9.33 -14.47 9.72
CA VAL A 104 8.26 -14.81 10.67
C VAL A 104 8.60 -16.09 11.45
N ALA A 105 9.24 -17.05 10.78
CA ALA A 105 9.60 -18.34 11.40
C ALA A 105 10.69 -18.17 12.47
N ALA A 106 11.69 -17.32 12.19
CA ALA A 106 12.77 -17.04 13.12
C ALA A 106 12.44 -15.89 14.10
N ASN A 107 11.32 -15.18 13.91
CA ASN A 107 10.95 -13.96 14.64
C ASN A 107 12.05 -12.90 14.59
N VAL A 108 12.62 -12.65 13.38
CA VAL A 108 13.71 -11.70 13.14
C VAL A 108 13.26 -10.59 12.20
N LEU A 109 13.59 -9.37 12.56
CA LEU A 109 13.42 -8.19 11.73
C LEU A 109 14.76 -7.80 11.10
N TYR A 110 14.82 -7.73 9.78
CA TYR A 110 16.01 -7.25 9.09
C TYR A 110 15.86 -5.78 8.73
N VAL A 111 16.92 -5.02 9.03
CA VAL A 111 17.04 -3.59 8.69
C VAL A 111 18.29 -3.36 7.85
N SER A 112 18.25 -2.33 7.02
CA SER A 112 19.40 -1.86 6.25
C SER A 112 19.70 -0.40 6.56
N LYS A 113 20.99 -0.03 6.55
CA LYS A 113 21.44 1.33 6.82
C LYS A 113 21.51 2.15 5.54
N GLY A 114 20.94 3.34 5.56
CA GLY A 114 20.95 4.25 4.42
C GLY A 114 19.78 4.03 3.46
N PHE A 115 20.05 4.09 2.16
CA PHE A 115 19.03 3.90 1.14
C PHE A 115 18.56 2.44 1.12
N GLU A 116 17.27 2.18 0.85
CA GLU A 116 16.74 0.83 0.74
C GLU A 116 17.60 -0.02 -0.23
N PRO A 117 17.99 -1.24 0.18
CA PRO A 117 18.74 -2.11 -0.70
C PRO A 117 17.91 -2.44 -1.95
N ARG A 118 18.57 -2.62 -3.09
CA ARG A 118 17.92 -2.99 -4.37
C ARG A 118 17.04 -4.24 -4.26
N THR A 119 17.28 -5.09 -3.27
CA THR A 119 16.45 -6.26 -2.95
C THR A 119 15.03 -5.91 -2.48
N ALA A 120 14.79 -4.66 -2.05
CA ALA A 120 13.46 -4.16 -1.72
C ALA A 120 12.67 -3.70 -2.95
N TYR A 121 13.29 -3.72 -4.14
CA TYR A 121 12.66 -3.35 -5.39
C TYR A 121 12.27 -4.60 -6.18
N LYS A 122 11.07 -4.62 -6.71
CA LYS A 122 10.58 -5.67 -7.60
C LYS A 122 10.12 -5.07 -8.92
N LYS A 123 10.36 -5.79 -9.98
CA LYS A 123 9.82 -5.48 -11.31
C LYS A 123 8.62 -6.37 -11.63
N ASP A 124 8.73 -7.63 -11.22
CA ASP A 124 7.70 -8.64 -11.43
C ASP A 124 7.19 -9.14 -10.09
N PHE A 125 5.87 -9.19 -9.94
CA PHE A 125 5.26 -9.70 -8.72
C PHE A 125 3.85 -10.24 -8.98
N PRO A 126 3.46 -11.36 -8.31
CA PRO A 126 2.14 -11.93 -8.42
C PRO A 126 1.12 -11.17 -7.59
N ILE A 127 -0.11 -11.13 -8.09
CA ILE A 127 -1.30 -10.70 -7.36
C ILE A 127 -2.37 -11.79 -7.46
N HIS A 128 -3.09 -12.00 -6.38
CA HIS A 128 -4.13 -13.00 -6.24
C HIS A 128 -5.45 -12.37 -5.79
N ASP A 129 -6.50 -13.16 -5.82
CA ASP A 129 -7.85 -12.75 -5.39
C ASP A 129 -8.29 -11.43 -6.03
N PHE A 130 -8.02 -11.30 -7.33
CA PHE A 130 -8.31 -10.07 -8.04
C PHE A 130 -9.81 -9.86 -8.16
N HIS A 131 -10.28 -8.78 -7.55
CA HIS A 131 -11.67 -8.37 -7.61
C HIS A 131 -11.87 -7.28 -8.68
N PHE A 132 -12.66 -7.60 -9.71
CA PHE A 132 -13.03 -6.64 -10.74
C PHE A 132 -14.13 -5.70 -10.25
N LEU A 133 -13.94 -4.41 -10.45
CA LEU A 133 -14.94 -3.36 -10.22
C LEU A 133 -15.74 -3.07 -11.50
N THR A 134 -15.11 -3.26 -12.64
CA THR A 134 -15.67 -2.97 -13.98
C THR A 134 -15.56 -4.20 -14.88
N LEU A 135 -15.14 -4.00 -16.10
CA LEU A 135 -14.94 -5.07 -17.09
C LEU A 135 -13.70 -5.91 -16.74
N ASP A 136 -13.74 -7.17 -17.13
CA ASP A 136 -12.55 -8.03 -17.23
C ASP A 136 -12.06 -8.03 -18.69
N PRO A 137 -11.03 -7.26 -19.04
CA PRO A 137 -10.53 -7.20 -20.42
C PRO A 137 -9.60 -8.36 -20.78
N TRP A 138 -9.16 -9.14 -19.78
CA TRP A 138 -8.21 -10.26 -20.02
C TRP A 138 -8.88 -11.54 -20.51
N GLY A 139 -10.12 -11.82 -20.10
CA GLY A 139 -10.90 -12.98 -20.53
C GLY A 139 -10.33 -14.32 -20.13
N ALA A 140 -9.20 -14.75 -20.68
CA ALA A 140 -8.61 -16.09 -20.51
C ALA A 140 -7.18 -16.04 -19.93
N PRO A 141 -6.72 -17.11 -19.25
CA PRO A 141 -5.32 -17.24 -18.86
C PRO A 141 -4.35 -17.12 -20.04
N GLY A 142 -3.19 -16.52 -19.82
CA GLY A 142 -2.19 -16.23 -20.85
C GLY A 142 -2.43 -14.94 -21.64
N THR A 143 -3.53 -14.23 -21.37
CA THR A 143 -3.76 -12.91 -21.96
C THR A 143 -3.09 -11.82 -21.13
N SER A 144 -2.60 -10.80 -21.81
CA SER A 144 -1.94 -9.65 -21.17
C SER A 144 -2.50 -8.33 -21.73
N ALA A 145 -2.44 -7.30 -20.94
CA ALA A 145 -2.81 -5.94 -21.34
C ALA A 145 -1.91 -4.91 -20.67
N ARG A 146 -1.74 -3.77 -21.35
CA ARG A 146 -1.08 -2.60 -20.78
C ARG A 146 -1.99 -1.95 -19.76
N VAL A 147 -1.40 -1.58 -18.62
CA VAL A 147 -2.10 -1.01 -17.48
C VAL A 147 -1.25 0.01 -16.77
N ARG A 148 -1.89 0.74 -15.86
CA ARG A 148 -1.21 1.44 -14.78
C ARG A 148 -1.66 0.86 -13.46
N PHE A 149 -0.77 0.90 -12.46
CA PHE A 149 -1.09 0.38 -11.14
C PHE A 149 -0.57 1.26 -10.01
N LYS A 150 -1.10 1.03 -8.82
CA LYS A 150 -0.64 1.60 -7.54
C LYS A 150 -0.61 0.51 -6.49
N ILE A 151 0.41 0.53 -5.64
CA ILE A 151 0.53 -0.36 -4.47
C ILE A 151 0.47 0.41 -3.14
N ARG A 152 0.50 1.74 -3.21
CA ARG A 152 0.43 2.64 -2.05
C ARG A 152 -0.35 3.89 -2.42
N HIS A 153 -0.76 4.64 -1.40
CA HIS A 153 -1.41 5.93 -1.57
C HIS A 153 -0.36 7.01 -1.91
N THR A 154 0.20 6.93 -3.11
CA THR A 154 1.11 7.91 -3.70
C THR A 154 0.43 8.56 -4.91
N PRO A 155 0.83 9.77 -5.35
CA PRO A 155 0.26 10.38 -6.55
C PRO A 155 0.60 9.60 -7.83
N GLU A 156 1.75 8.93 -7.87
CA GLU A 156 2.27 8.28 -9.07
C GLU A 156 1.49 7.01 -9.45
N TYR A 157 1.27 6.83 -10.76
CA TYR A 157 0.78 5.61 -11.38
C TYR A 157 1.92 4.96 -12.15
N HIS A 158 2.24 3.71 -11.82
CA HIS A 158 3.33 2.97 -12.45
C HIS A 158 2.84 2.23 -13.69
N PRO A 159 3.52 2.37 -14.84
CA PRO A 159 3.18 1.62 -16.05
C PRO A 159 3.62 0.16 -15.92
N ALA A 160 2.81 -0.75 -16.44
CA ALA A 160 3.07 -2.19 -16.43
C ALA A 160 2.32 -2.93 -17.54
N THR A 161 2.71 -4.18 -17.76
CA THR A 161 1.88 -5.19 -18.41
C THR A 161 1.33 -6.10 -17.32
N LEU A 162 0.02 -6.32 -17.33
CA LEU A 162 -0.64 -7.26 -16.43
C LEU A 162 -1.01 -8.53 -17.22
N GLU A 163 -0.46 -9.67 -16.80
CA GLU A 163 -0.70 -10.98 -17.40
C GLU A 163 -1.60 -11.82 -16.49
N ARG A 164 -2.68 -12.38 -17.06
CA ARG A 164 -3.54 -13.32 -16.35
C ARG A 164 -2.93 -14.71 -16.36
N THR A 165 -2.67 -15.28 -15.20
CA THR A 165 -2.11 -16.63 -15.04
C THR A 165 -3.19 -17.69 -14.81
N SER A 166 -4.22 -17.36 -14.03
CA SER A 166 -5.37 -18.20 -13.75
C SER A 166 -6.57 -17.33 -13.39
N GLU A 167 -7.70 -17.92 -13.05
CA GLU A 167 -8.85 -17.17 -12.55
C GLU A 167 -8.46 -16.44 -11.24
N GLY A 168 -8.68 -15.11 -11.22
CA GLY A 168 -8.35 -14.26 -10.10
C GLY A 168 -6.87 -14.05 -9.81
N SER A 169 -5.96 -14.60 -10.64
CA SER A 169 -4.51 -14.51 -10.44
C SER A 169 -3.81 -13.88 -11.63
N PHE A 170 -2.90 -12.95 -11.34
CA PHE A 170 -2.16 -12.20 -12.35
C PHE A 170 -0.69 -12.02 -11.94
N ILE A 171 0.17 -11.74 -12.92
CA ILE A 171 1.52 -11.23 -12.71
C ILE A 171 1.59 -9.80 -13.24
N VAL A 172 2.08 -8.90 -12.41
CA VAL A 172 2.43 -7.53 -12.80
C VAL A 172 3.86 -7.53 -13.30
N HIS A 173 4.07 -7.08 -14.53
CA HIS A 173 5.37 -6.81 -15.13
C HIS A 173 5.53 -5.30 -15.24
N ALA A 174 6.11 -4.68 -14.21
CA ALA A 174 6.32 -3.23 -14.19
C ALA A 174 7.42 -2.82 -15.17
N ASP A 175 7.28 -1.66 -15.79
CA ASP A 175 8.31 -1.15 -16.71
C ASP A 175 9.59 -0.73 -15.98
N GLU A 176 9.47 -0.37 -14.71
CA GLU A 176 10.55 0.06 -13.83
C GLU A 176 10.58 -0.74 -12.52
N LEU A 177 11.66 -0.61 -11.78
CA LEU A 177 11.79 -1.20 -10.45
C LEU A 177 10.90 -0.46 -9.45
N ILE A 178 9.98 -1.18 -8.82
CA ILE A 178 9.01 -0.63 -7.87
C ILE A 178 9.47 -0.87 -6.45
N GLN A 179 9.59 0.21 -5.71
CA GLN A 179 10.01 0.19 -4.31
C GLN A 179 8.87 -0.23 -3.39
N GLY A 180 9.19 -1.11 -2.43
CA GLY A 180 8.28 -1.45 -1.33
C GLY A 180 7.10 -2.33 -1.73
N VAL A 181 7.23 -3.13 -2.76
CA VAL A 181 6.31 -4.23 -3.07
C VAL A 181 6.39 -5.26 -1.96
N ALA A 182 5.30 -5.47 -1.23
CA ALA A 182 5.26 -6.37 -0.08
C ALA A 182 4.00 -7.23 -0.08
N PRO A 183 4.11 -8.48 0.42
CA PRO A 183 2.95 -9.35 0.60
C PRO A 183 1.90 -8.71 1.51
N GLY A 184 0.63 -9.00 1.26
CA GLY A 184 -0.49 -8.46 2.01
C GLY A 184 -0.88 -7.03 1.63
N GLN A 185 -0.15 -6.38 0.72
CA GLN A 185 -0.58 -5.11 0.13
C GLN A 185 -1.47 -5.35 -1.07
N PHE A 186 -2.34 -4.40 -1.37
CA PHE A 186 -3.18 -4.45 -2.56
C PHE A 186 -2.53 -3.69 -3.72
N CYS A 187 -2.52 -4.34 -4.89
CA CYS A 187 -2.22 -3.71 -6.16
C CYS A 187 -3.53 -3.28 -6.81
N VAL A 188 -3.72 -1.98 -6.98
CA VAL A 188 -4.90 -1.40 -7.66
C VAL A 188 -4.54 -1.12 -9.10
N VAL A 189 -5.33 -1.64 -10.04
CA VAL A 189 -5.05 -1.63 -11.48
C VAL A 189 -6.02 -0.71 -12.22
N TYR A 190 -5.45 0.08 -13.12
CA TYR A 190 -6.15 1.07 -13.94
C TYR A 190 -5.85 0.85 -15.43
N ASP A 191 -6.68 1.43 -16.28
CA ASP A 191 -6.34 1.57 -17.71
C ASP A 191 -5.10 2.46 -17.90
N GLU A 192 -4.52 2.47 -19.09
CA GLU A 192 -3.30 3.24 -19.39
C GLU A 192 -3.47 4.74 -19.15
N GLU A 193 -4.66 5.28 -19.33
CA GLU A 193 -5.01 6.67 -19.13
C GLU A 193 -5.40 7.00 -17.68
N HIS A 194 -5.43 5.97 -16.81
CA HIS A 194 -5.84 6.00 -15.39
C HIS A 194 -7.20 6.65 -15.11
N HIS A 195 -8.10 6.59 -16.10
CA HIS A 195 -9.47 7.07 -15.96
C HIS A 195 -10.41 5.99 -15.41
N ARG A 196 -10.11 4.71 -15.68
CA ARG A 196 -10.91 3.57 -15.24
C ARG A 196 -10.12 2.66 -14.31
N CYS A 197 -10.66 2.41 -13.13
CA CYS A 197 -10.13 1.37 -12.24
C CYS A 197 -10.73 0.02 -12.64
N TYR A 198 -9.89 -0.94 -13.02
CA TYR A 198 -10.33 -2.31 -13.30
C TYR A 198 -10.66 -3.08 -12.03
N GLY A 199 -9.85 -2.91 -10.99
CA GLY A 199 -10.00 -3.63 -9.74
C GLY A 199 -8.71 -3.66 -8.93
N SER A 200 -8.63 -4.61 -8.00
CA SER A 200 -7.44 -4.81 -7.18
C SER A 200 -7.27 -6.27 -6.79
N GLY A 201 -6.03 -6.67 -6.54
CA GLY A 201 -5.66 -7.98 -6.01
C GLY A 201 -4.59 -7.86 -4.92
N GLU A 202 -4.49 -8.87 -4.06
CA GLU A 202 -3.49 -8.93 -3.01
C GLU A 202 -2.13 -9.35 -3.58
N ILE A 203 -1.08 -8.63 -3.23
CA ILE A 203 0.30 -8.96 -3.59
C ILE A 203 0.76 -10.15 -2.74
N THR A 204 1.28 -11.17 -3.42
CA THR A 204 1.90 -12.34 -2.79
C THR A 204 3.37 -12.44 -3.18
N VAL A 205 4.11 -13.39 -2.63
CA VAL A 205 5.54 -13.64 -2.92
C VAL A 205 5.72 -15.09 -3.28
#